data_07cc9ef16bc40bf35a039060f74d82e8
#
_entry.id   07cc9ef16bc40bf35a039060f74d82e8
#
_cell.length_a   1.000
_cell.length_b   1.000
_cell.length_c   1.000
_cell.angle_alpha   90.00
_cell.angle_beta   90.00
_cell.angle_gamma   90.00
#
_symmetry.space_group_name_H-M   'P 1'
#
loop_
_entity.id
_entity.type
_entity.pdbx_description
1 polymer ?
#
loop_
_entity_poly.entity_id
_entity_poly.type
_entity_poly.pdbx_seq_one_letter_code
_entity_poly.pdbx_strand_id
1 'polypeptide(L)'
;MKLFAKVAFAAAWIGSASLAGSIAPSDVAFGSDGEVTASLTGVAGDAGNGRKLFMNRKKGNCLACHVNSEMSEQSFHGEVGPELDGVAVRWNTAELRGILVNSKMMFEGTIMPSFYWDSGYERTLKKFVGKTILGAQEVEDVLAYLSTLKE
;
A
#
# COMPACT_ATOMS: atom_id res chain seq x y z
N MET A 1 -14.27 53.08 44.04
CA MET A 1 -14.04 51.63 43.92
C MET A 1 -14.40 51.22 42.51
N LYS A 2 -13.38 51.02 41.60
CA LYS A 2 -13.61 50.74 40.19
C LYS A 2 -13.32 49.24 39.98
N LEU A 3 -14.36 48.44 39.65
CA LEU A 3 -14.25 47.03 39.29
C LEU A 3 -13.75 46.92 37.85
N PHE A 4 -12.59 46.36 37.65
CA PHE A 4 -12.12 45.93 36.30
C PHE A 4 -12.55 44.47 36.03
N ALA A 5 -13.47 44.32 35.10
CA ALA A 5 -13.86 43.01 34.59
C ALA A 5 -12.76 42.51 33.62
N LYS A 6 -12.14 41.37 33.93
CA LYS A 6 -11.22 40.67 33.01
C LYS A 6 -12.03 39.82 32.05
N VAL A 7 -12.05 40.20 30.78
CA VAL A 7 -12.59 39.38 29.70
C VAL A 7 -11.51 38.40 29.26
N ALA A 8 -11.74 37.12 29.50
CA ALA A 8 -10.87 36.07 29.01
C ALA A 8 -11.27 35.69 27.57
N PHE A 9 -10.39 35.95 26.61
CA PHE A 9 -10.55 35.50 25.22
C PHE A 9 -10.10 34.04 25.12
N ALA A 10 -11.04 33.13 24.93
CA ALA A 10 -10.75 31.73 24.61
C ALA A 10 -10.50 31.65 23.11
N ALA A 11 -9.25 31.42 22.69
CA ALA A 11 -8.89 31.16 21.32
C ALA A 11 -9.28 29.71 20.99
N ALA A 12 -10.33 29.54 20.20
CA ALA A 12 -10.71 28.24 19.64
C ALA A 12 -9.73 27.88 18.50
N TRP A 13 -8.90 26.89 18.72
CA TRP A 13 -8.09 26.30 17.67
C TRP A 13 -8.98 25.42 16.79
N ILE A 14 -9.34 25.94 15.61
CA ILE A 14 -10.00 25.18 14.55
C ILE A 14 -8.89 24.39 13.86
N GLY A 15 -8.70 23.15 14.26
CA GLY A 15 -7.85 22.21 13.55
C GLY A 15 -8.45 21.94 12.17
N SER A 16 -7.85 22.46 11.11
CA SER A 16 -8.18 22.11 9.73
C SER A 16 -7.83 20.63 9.52
N ALA A 17 -8.82 19.75 9.45
CA ALA A 17 -8.63 18.42 8.93
C ALA A 17 -8.29 18.55 7.44
N SER A 18 -7.00 18.42 7.09
CA SER A 18 -6.58 18.21 5.70
C SER A 18 -7.21 16.94 5.22
N LEU A 19 -8.15 17.02 4.28
CA LEU A 19 -8.53 15.89 3.43
C LEU A 19 -7.29 15.57 2.58
N ALA A 20 -6.43 14.69 3.08
CA ALA A 20 -5.31 14.18 2.31
C ALA A 20 -5.89 13.38 1.13
N GLY A 21 -5.85 13.96 -0.06
CA GLY A 21 -6.12 13.24 -1.30
C GLY A 21 -5.06 12.14 -1.49
N SER A 22 -5.42 11.04 -2.14
CA SER A 22 -4.43 10.01 -2.49
C SER A 22 -3.40 10.56 -3.48
N ILE A 23 -2.12 10.16 -3.33
CA ILE A 23 -1.06 10.43 -4.30
C ILE A 23 -1.41 9.67 -5.59
N ALA A 24 -1.47 10.37 -6.73
CA ALA A 24 -1.72 9.72 -8.01
C ALA A 24 -0.55 8.79 -8.40
N PRO A 25 -0.78 7.72 -9.20
CA PRO A 25 0.30 6.80 -9.59
C PRO A 25 1.51 7.50 -10.22
N SER A 26 1.27 8.51 -11.07
CA SER A 26 2.31 9.32 -11.73
C SER A 26 3.11 10.20 -10.77
N ASP A 27 2.55 10.49 -9.59
CA ASP A 27 3.12 11.42 -8.62
C ASP A 27 3.84 10.70 -7.46
N VAL A 28 3.89 9.35 -7.51
CA VAL A 28 4.62 8.57 -6.52
C VAL A 28 6.11 8.81 -6.68
N ALA A 29 6.74 9.31 -5.62
CA ALA A 29 8.19 9.49 -5.56
C ALA A 29 8.86 8.21 -5.05
N PHE A 30 9.73 7.62 -5.89
CA PHE A 30 10.57 6.49 -5.54
C PHE A 30 11.95 6.99 -5.06
N GLY A 31 12.49 6.34 -4.05
CA GLY A 31 13.89 6.51 -3.65
C GLY A 31 14.84 5.81 -4.61
N SER A 32 16.15 5.88 -4.30
CA SER A 32 17.21 5.33 -5.17
C SER A 32 17.10 3.82 -5.41
N ASP A 33 16.59 3.10 -4.43
CA ASP A 33 16.44 1.64 -4.46
C ASP A 33 15.00 1.20 -4.76
N GLY A 34 14.13 2.14 -5.15
CA GLY A 34 12.75 1.88 -5.53
C GLY A 34 11.76 1.88 -4.36
N GLU A 35 12.19 2.26 -3.16
CA GLU A 35 11.35 2.37 -1.97
C GLU A 35 10.41 3.59 -2.07
N VAL A 36 9.25 3.51 -1.41
CA VAL A 36 8.27 4.60 -1.30
C VAL A 36 8.02 4.92 0.16
N THR A 37 8.59 6.01 0.65
CA THR A 37 8.51 6.42 2.07
C THR A 37 7.16 7.05 2.42
N ALA A 38 6.60 7.85 1.51
CA ALA A 38 5.33 8.52 1.74
C ALA A 38 4.15 7.53 1.68
N SER A 39 3.21 7.64 2.63
CA SER A 39 1.93 6.94 2.51
C SER A 39 1.14 7.48 1.32
N LEU A 40 0.51 6.60 0.55
CA LEU A 40 -0.26 6.99 -0.64
C LEU A 40 -1.54 7.76 -0.29
N THR A 41 -2.05 7.61 0.93
CA THR A 41 -3.31 8.23 1.35
C THR A 41 -3.19 9.08 2.63
N GLY A 42 -2.10 8.92 3.39
CA GLY A 42 -1.98 9.49 4.73
C GLY A 42 -2.90 8.82 5.77
N VAL A 43 -3.65 7.78 5.36
CA VAL A 43 -4.53 7.00 6.23
C VAL A 43 -3.88 5.65 6.52
N ALA A 44 -3.96 5.19 7.77
CA ALA A 44 -3.45 3.88 8.14
C ALA A 44 -4.17 2.76 7.37
N GLY A 45 -3.41 1.74 6.95
CA GLY A 45 -3.98 0.56 6.29
C GLY A 45 -4.71 -0.36 7.28
N ASP A 46 -5.73 -1.05 6.78
CA ASP A 46 -6.47 -2.10 7.47
C ASP A 46 -5.91 -3.48 7.08
N ALA A 47 -5.19 -4.13 8.00
CA ALA A 47 -4.60 -5.44 7.76
C ALA A 47 -5.64 -6.53 7.47
N GLY A 48 -6.84 -6.44 8.07
CA GLY A 48 -7.94 -7.38 7.80
C GLY A 48 -8.49 -7.24 6.37
N ASN A 49 -8.61 -6.00 5.87
CA ASN A 49 -8.95 -5.76 4.47
C ASN A 49 -7.80 -6.16 3.53
N GLY A 50 -6.57 -5.85 3.91
CA GLY A 50 -5.36 -6.25 3.18
C GLY A 50 -5.28 -7.76 2.96
N ARG A 51 -5.58 -8.56 3.99
CA ARG A 51 -5.66 -10.02 3.89
C ARG A 51 -6.71 -10.49 2.87
N LYS A 52 -7.88 -9.84 2.84
CA LYS A 52 -8.93 -10.16 1.85
C LYS A 52 -8.50 -9.80 0.42
N LEU A 53 -7.86 -8.65 0.25
CA LEU A 53 -7.32 -8.21 -1.05
C LEU A 53 -6.21 -9.13 -1.55
N PHE A 54 -5.35 -9.61 -0.64
CA PHE A 54 -4.24 -10.51 -0.92
C PHE A 54 -4.71 -11.80 -1.60
N MET A 55 -5.79 -12.41 -1.11
CA MET A 55 -6.36 -13.65 -1.69
C MET A 55 -7.37 -13.39 -2.82
N ASN A 56 -7.77 -12.14 -3.08
CA ASN A 56 -8.81 -11.82 -4.04
C ASN A 56 -8.31 -11.97 -5.47
N ARG A 57 -8.80 -12.99 -6.20
CA ARG A 57 -8.43 -13.32 -7.58
C ARG A 57 -8.72 -12.22 -8.61
N LYS A 58 -9.58 -11.24 -8.27
CA LYS A 58 -9.93 -10.11 -9.15
C LYS A 58 -9.12 -8.84 -8.83
N LYS A 59 -8.33 -8.85 -7.77
CA LYS A 59 -7.53 -7.74 -7.24
C LYS A 59 -6.06 -8.14 -7.10
N GLY A 60 -5.55 -8.27 -5.89
CA GLY A 60 -4.16 -8.61 -5.62
C GLY A 60 -3.76 -9.97 -6.17
N ASN A 61 -4.53 -11.02 -5.85
CA ASN A 61 -4.28 -12.40 -6.26
C ASN A 61 -2.85 -12.87 -5.94
N CYS A 62 -2.30 -12.45 -4.80
CA CYS A 62 -0.91 -12.66 -4.44
C CYS A 62 -0.59 -14.15 -4.25
N LEU A 63 -1.57 -14.93 -3.73
CA LEU A 63 -1.45 -16.40 -3.57
C LEU A 63 -1.27 -17.15 -4.90
N ALA A 64 -1.58 -16.53 -6.04
CA ALA A 64 -1.30 -17.16 -7.33
C ALA A 64 0.20 -17.37 -7.60
N CYS A 65 1.05 -16.60 -6.92
CA CYS A 65 2.49 -16.60 -7.13
C CYS A 65 3.30 -16.85 -5.85
N HIS A 66 2.73 -16.57 -4.67
CA HIS A 66 3.46 -16.62 -3.41
C HIS A 66 2.87 -17.61 -2.42
N VAL A 67 3.75 -18.35 -1.73
CA VAL A 67 3.39 -19.09 -0.53
C VAL A 67 3.22 -18.14 0.64
N ASN A 68 2.23 -18.39 1.47
CA ASN A 68 1.97 -17.70 2.74
C ASN A 68 1.30 -18.66 3.72
N SER A 69 2.05 -19.16 4.69
CA SER A 69 1.60 -20.19 5.63
C SER A 69 0.48 -19.72 6.55
N GLU A 70 0.38 -18.41 6.81
CA GLU A 70 -0.71 -17.80 7.58
C GLU A 70 -2.08 -17.98 6.91
N MET A 71 -2.09 -18.27 5.60
CA MET A 71 -3.29 -18.51 4.79
C MET A 71 -3.47 -19.99 4.44
N SER A 72 -3.05 -20.90 5.30
CA SER A 72 -3.11 -22.37 5.05
C SER A 72 -4.51 -22.92 4.78
N GLU A 73 -5.57 -22.17 5.10
CA GLU A 73 -6.94 -22.51 4.73
C GLU A 73 -7.24 -22.34 3.24
N GLN A 74 -6.37 -21.61 2.51
CA GLN A 74 -6.48 -21.48 1.06
C GLN A 74 -5.84 -22.69 0.38
N SER A 75 -6.56 -23.33 -0.52
CA SER A 75 -6.16 -24.62 -1.14
C SER A 75 -5.02 -24.50 -2.16
N PHE A 76 -4.65 -23.31 -2.59
CA PHE A 76 -3.63 -23.09 -3.62
C PHE A 76 -2.72 -21.92 -3.27
N HIS A 77 -1.42 -22.21 -3.22
CA HIS A 77 -0.35 -21.22 -3.14
C HIS A 77 0.63 -21.48 -4.27
N GLY A 78 0.92 -20.45 -5.07
CA GLY A 78 1.92 -20.55 -6.14
C GLY A 78 3.34 -20.41 -5.60
N GLU A 79 4.28 -20.99 -6.32
CA GLU A 79 5.71 -21.02 -5.98
C GLU A 79 6.56 -20.22 -7.00
N VAL A 80 5.93 -19.27 -7.69
CA VAL A 80 6.61 -18.44 -8.71
C VAL A 80 7.41 -17.32 -8.06
N GLY A 81 6.85 -16.69 -7.04
CA GLY A 81 7.49 -15.67 -6.24
C GLY A 81 8.07 -16.25 -4.94
N PRO A 82 8.89 -15.47 -4.21
CA PRO A 82 9.40 -15.90 -2.92
C PRO A 82 8.26 -16.09 -1.91
N GLU A 83 8.49 -16.97 -0.94
CA GLU A 83 7.64 -17.15 0.23
C GLU A 83 7.52 -15.83 1.01
N LEU A 84 6.32 -15.54 1.53
CA LEU A 84 6.04 -14.29 2.24
C LEU A 84 6.07 -14.43 3.77
N ASP A 85 6.23 -15.63 4.29
CA ASP A 85 6.47 -15.83 5.71
C ASP A 85 7.73 -15.06 6.14
N GLY A 86 7.64 -14.28 7.19
CA GLY A 86 8.72 -13.41 7.64
C GLY A 86 9.06 -12.21 6.71
N VAL A 87 8.19 -11.87 5.75
CA VAL A 87 8.48 -10.77 4.80
C VAL A 87 8.70 -9.42 5.49
N ALA A 88 8.01 -9.17 6.61
CA ALA A 88 8.14 -7.93 7.37
C ALA A 88 9.46 -7.84 8.18
N VAL A 89 10.23 -8.92 8.26
CA VAL A 89 11.59 -8.93 8.83
C VAL A 89 12.64 -8.70 7.75
N ARG A 90 12.36 -9.13 6.51
CA ARG A 90 13.27 -8.97 5.36
C ARG A 90 13.22 -7.58 4.74
N TRP A 91 12.05 -6.93 4.76
CA TRP A 91 11.79 -5.65 4.11
C TRP A 91 11.12 -4.67 5.07
N ASN A 92 11.53 -3.42 5.05
CA ASN A 92 10.84 -2.37 5.80
C ASN A 92 9.58 -1.88 5.05
N THR A 93 8.79 -1.07 5.74
CA THR A 93 7.49 -0.56 5.22
C THR A 93 7.63 0.23 3.92
N ALA A 94 8.70 1.03 3.77
CA ALA A 94 8.90 1.84 2.55
C ALA A 94 9.28 0.95 1.36
N GLU A 95 10.10 -0.06 1.57
CA GLU A 95 10.47 -1.05 0.58
C GLU A 95 9.27 -1.90 0.15
N LEU A 96 8.49 -2.43 1.10
CA LEU A 96 7.27 -3.18 0.79
C LEU A 96 6.26 -2.33 0.02
N ARG A 97 6.11 -1.05 0.37
CA ARG A 97 5.24 -0.13 -0.39
C ARG A 97 5.76 0.05 -1.81
N GLY A 98 7.06 0.26 -2.00
CA GLY A 98 7.68 0.36 -3.32
C GLY A 98 7.44 -0.88 -4.18
N ILE A 99 7.62 -2.08 -3.60
CA ILE A 99 7.35 -3.37 -4.25
C ILE A 99 5.87 -3.47 -4.69
N LEU A 100 4.93 -3.08 -3.84
CA LEU A 100 3.51 -3.11 -4.17
C LEU A 100 3.13 -2.07 -5.23
N VAL A 101 3.66 -0.86 -5.13
CA VAL A 101 3.36 0.21 -6.09
C VAL A 101 3.89 -0.16 -7.47
N ASN A 102 5.20 -0.41 -7.58
CA ASN A 102 5.84 -0.79 -8.84
C ASN A 102 7.10 -1.63 -8.59
N SER A 103 6.94 -2.94 -8.53
CA SER A 103 8.03 -3.88 -8.31
C SER A 103 9.19 -3.76 -9.30
N LYS A 104 8.94 -3.19 -10.50
CA LYS A 104 9.96 -3.00 -11.54
C LYS A 104 11.01 -1.95 -11.15
N MET A 105 10.69 -1.07 -10.20
CA MET A 105 11.63 -0.07 -9.70
C MET A 105 12.72 -0.67 -8.80
N MET A 106 12.44 -1.84 -8.18
CA MET A 106 13.39 -2.53 -7.29
C MET A 106 14.00 -3.77 -7.95
N PHE A 107 13.26 -4.46 -8.81
CA PHE A 107 13.67 -5.74 -9.38
C PHE A 107 13.58 -5.69 -10.91
N GLU A 108 14.71 -5.48 -11.55
CA GLU A 108 14.76 -5.49 -13.02
C GLU A 108 14.30 -6.87 -13.56
N GLY A 109 13.45 -6.85 -14.58
CA GLY A 109 12.97 -8.07 -15.23
C GLY A 109 11.91 -8.86 -14.44
N THR A 110 11.48 -8.40 -13.27
CA THR A 110 10.46 -9.12 -12.49
C THR A 110 9.14 -9.24 -13.24
N ILE A 111 8.50 -10.43 -13.12
CA ILE A 111 7.16 -10.68 -13.65
C ILE A 111 6.04 -10.23 -12.67
N MET A 112 6.39 -9.91 -11.40
CA MET A 112 5.43 -9.43 -10.43
C MET A 112 4.71 -8.18 -10.97
N PRO A 113 3.37 -8.12 -10.98
CA PRO A 113 2.64 -6.94 -11.43
C PRO A 113 2.95 -5.72 -10.58
N SER A 114 2.89 -4.53 -11.19
CA SER A 114 2.80 -3.29 -10.43
C SER A 114 1.34 -3.04 -10.10
N PHE A 115 1.02 -2.95 -8.80
CA PHE A 115 -0.39 -2.90 -8.40
C PHE A 115 -0.95 -1.48 -8.39
N TYR A 116 -0.09 -0.47 -8.27
CA TYR A 116 -0.50 0.95 -8.25
C TYR A 116 0.28 1.75 -9.30
N TRP A 117 0.26 1.25 -10.54
CA TRP A 117 0.87 1.89 -11.70
C TRP A 117 -0.06 1.72 -12.90
N ASP A 118 -0.26 2.74 -13.74
CA ASP A 118 -1.30 2.78 -14.78
C ASP A 118 -0.77 3.01 -16.19
N SER A 119 0.53 3.22 -16.34
CA SER A 119 1.17 3.61 -17.61
C SER A 119 2.46 2.84 -17.89
N GLY A 120 2.99 3.00 -19.10
CA GLY A 120 4.28 2.41 -19.49
C GLY A 120 4.25 0.91 -19.78
N TYR A 121 3.09 0.29 -19.93
CA TYR A 121 2.93 -1.13 -20.23
C TYR A 121 2.56 -1.38 -21.67
N GLU A 122 3.19 -2.38 -22.26
CA GLU A 122 2.77 -2.96 -23.53
C GLU A 122 1.77 -4.11 -23.29
N ARG A 123 0.83 -4.30 -24.25
CA ARG A 123 -0.15 -5.40 -24.22
C ARG A 123 -1.04 -5.48 -22.99
N THR A 124 -1.33 -4.35 -22.37
CA THR A 124 -2.24 -4.27 -21.24
C THR A 124 -3.64 -4.74 -21.62
N LEU A 125 -4.25 -5.59 -20.77
CA LEU A 125 -5.65 -5.97 -20.94
C LEU A 125 -6.54 -4.72 -20.95
N LYS A 126 -7.50 -4.63 -21.88
CA LYS A 126 -8.38 -3.46 -22.06
C LYS A 126 -8.98 -2.92 -20.76
N LYS A 127 -9.34 -3.80 -19.81
CA LYS A 127 -9.94 -3.41 -18.54
C LYS A 127 -8.98 -2.66 -17.60
N PHE A 128 -7.65 -2.78 -17.83
CA PHE A 128 -6.60 -2.14 -17.01
C PHE A 128 -5.89 -0.99 -17.73
N VAL A 129 -6.21 -0.70 -18.98
CA VAL A 129 -5.61 0.44 -19.68
C VAL A 129 -5.92 1.73 -18.93
N GLY A 130 -4.87 2.46 -18.50
CA GLY A 130 -4.98 3.68 -17.71
C GLY A 130 -5.59 3.47 -16.30
N LYS A 131 -5.47 2.25 -15.74
CA LYS A 131 -6.00 1.92 -14.42
C LYS A 131 -5.00 1.09 -13.63
N THR A 132 -4.99 1.31 -12.33
CA THR A 132 -4.25 0.47 -11.39
C THR A 132 -5.03 -0.82 -11.07
N ILE A 133 -4.32 -1.84 -10.60
CA ILE A 133 -4.93 -3.09 -10.10
C ILE A 133 -5.56 -2.86 -8.72
N LEU A 134 -4.84 -2.14 -7.84
CA LEU A 134 -5.29 -1.73 -6.51
C LEU A 134 -5.47 -0.21 -6.47
N GLY A 135 -6.40 0.26 -5.66
CA GLY A 135 -6.46 1.67 -5.28
C GLY A 135 -5.38 2.03 -4.25
N ALA A 136 -5.12 3.32 -4.03
CA ALA A 136 -4.12 3.79 -3.09
C ALA A 136 -4.32 3.22 -1.67
N GLN A 137 -5.54 3.28 -1.14
CA GLN A 137 -5.84 2.72 0.19
C GLN A 137 -5.72 1.19 0.20
N GLU A 138 -6.11 0.52 -0.88
CA GLU A 138 -5.95 -0.93 -1.00
C GLU A 138 -4.47 -1.37 -0.95
N VAL A 139 -3.55 -0.55 -1.48
CA VAL A 139 -2.10 -0.79 -1.31
C VAL A 139 -1.69 -0.65 0.15
N GLU A 140 -2.12 0.42 0.85
CA GLU A 140 -1.81 0.59 2.26
C GLU A 140 -2.42 -0.54 3.12
N ASP A 141 -3.60 -1.03 2.78
CA ASP A 141 -4.23 -2.16 3.46
C ASP A 141 -3.43 -3.46 3.28
N VAL A 142 -3.01 -3.78 2.04
CA VAL A 142 -2.15 -4.94 1.78
C VAL A 142 -0.80 -4.79 2.48
N LEU A 143 -0.21 -3.59 2.49
CA LEU A 143 1.02 -3.29 3.20
C LEU A 143 0.87 -3.51 4.71
N ALA A 144 -0.25 -3.06 5.30
CA ALA A 144 -0.55 -3.31 6.71
C ALA A 144 -0.64 -4.81 7.01
N TYR A 145 -1.25 -5.59 6.12
CA TYR A 145 -1.28 -7.05 6.27
C TYR A 145 0.12 -7.68 6.16
N LEU A 146 0.89 -7.35 5.12
CA LEU A 146 2.26 -7.86 4.98
C LEU A 146 3.13 -7.53 6.18
N SER A 147 2.93 -6.36 6.81
CA SER A 147 3.65 -5.94 8.00
C SER A 147 3.36 -6.80 9.24
N THR A 148 2.34 -7.64 9.21
CA THR A 148 2.04 -8.62 10.27
C THR A 148 2.84 -9.93 10.11
N LEU A 149 3.35 -10.24 8.93
CA LEU A 149 4.06 -11.48 8.59
C LEU A 149 5.52 -11.40 9.05
N LYS A 150 5.76 -11.72 10.32
CA LYS A 150 7.09 -11.64 10.96
C LYS A 150 7.75 -12.99 11.20
N GLU A 151 7.04 -14.07 10.93
CA GLU A 151 7.50 -15.46 11.06
C GLU A 151 7.32 -16.19 9.76
#